data_3aba68e9398281c510457556f43abd16
#
_entry.id   3aba68e9398281c510457556f43abd16
#
_cell.length_a   1.000
_cell.length_b   1.000
_cell.length_c   1.000
_cell.angle_alpha   90.00
_cell.angle_beta   90.00
_cell.angle_gamma   90.00
#
_symmetry.space_group_name_H-M   'P 1'
#
loop_
_entity.id
_entity.type
_entity.pdbx_description
1 polymer ?
#
loop_
_entity_poly.entity_id
_entity_poly.type
_entity_poly.pdbx_seq_one_letter_code
_entity_poly.pdbx_strand_id
1 'polypeptide(L)'
;MARAVGIDLGTTNSCVAVLEGGEPTVIANAEGARTTPSVVAFTNAGEVLVGEVAKRQAVTNVDRTIRSAKRHMGTDWKVSIDEKDYRPQQISAYVLQKLKRDAEAYLGEPVTNAVITVPAYFSDAQRQATKEAGEVAGLTVDRIVNEPTAAALAYGLDKTEKDQTVLVFDLGGGTFDVSLLDISEGVFEVKATNGDNNLGGDDWDQRIVDWLVKRFKDANGIDLGADKMAKQRLQEAAERAKIELSQTSETQINLPYITAGSAGPLHLDEKLTRAEFQRMTSDLLERCRTPFNAVMKDAGLNVSQIDEVILVGGSTRMPAVSDLVTELAGKEPHKGVNPDEVVALGASLQAGVLKGEVKDVLLLDVTPLSLGIETKGGVMTKIIERNTTIPTKRSEVFTTAEDNQ
;
A
#
# COMPACT_ATOMS: atom_id res chain seq x y z
N MET A 1 -30.30 -4.95 -6.59
CA MET A 1 -29.65 -3.67 -6.22
C MET A 1 -28.20 -3.76 -6.72
N ALA A 2 -27.63 -2.65 -7.17
CA ALA A 2 -26.23 -2.64 -7.63
C ALA A 2 -25.27 -3.08 -6.51
N ARG A 3 -24.37 -4.00 -6.81
CA ARG A 3 -23.40 -4.52 -5.83
C ARG A 3 -22.32 -3.49 -5.54
N ALA A 4 -21.94 -3.43 -4.29
CA ALA A 4 -20.79 -2.67 -3.82
C ALA A 4 -19.68 -3.63 -3.40
N VAL A 5 -18.44 -3.28 -3.73
CA VAL A 5 -17.25 -4.05 -3.35
C VAL A 5 -16.30 -3.22 -2.49
N GLY A 6 -15.47 -3.87 -1.71
CA GLY A 6 -14.33 -3.29 -1.05
C GLY A 6 -13.06 -3.56 -1.83
N ILE A 7 -12.26 -2.53 -2.07
CA ILE A 7 -11.02 -2.62 -2.84
C ILE A 7 -9.86 -2.09 -2.01
N ASP A 8 -8.86 -2.93 -1.82
CA ASP A 8 -7.51 -2.52 -1.45
C ASP A 8 -6.71 -2.25 -2.73
N LEU A 9 -6.48 -0.97 -3.02
CA LEU A 9 -5.65 -0.53 -4.14
C LEU A 9 -4.20 -0.40 -3.67
N GLY A 10 -3.49 -1.52 -3.60
CA GLY A 10 -2.12 -1.57 -3.08
C GLY A 10 -1.05 -1.10 -4.08
N THR A 11 0.13 -0.74 -3.59
CA THR A 11 1.27 -0.34 -4.42
C THR A 11 1.76 -1.49 -5.31
N THR A 12 1.91 -2.67 -4.73
CA THR A 12 2.45 -3.86 -5.41
C THR A 12 1.35 -4.81 -5.84
N ASN A 13 0.39 -5.08 -4.95
CA ASN A 13 -0.76 -5.95 -5.21
C ASN A 13 -2.04 -5.27 -4.74
N SER A 14 -3.13 -5.53 -5.44
CA SER A 14 -4.47 -5.08 -5.10
C SER A 14 -5.38 -6.27 -4.83
N CYS A 15 -6.41 -6.05 -4.03
CA CYS A 15 -7.35 -7.08 -3.62
C CYS A 15 -8.78 -6.53 -3.67
N VAL A 16 -9.75 -7.37 -4.05
CA VAL A 16 -11.18 -7.03 -4.05
C VAL A 16 -11.95 -8.03 -3.21
N ALA A 17 -12.87 -7.54 -2.42
CA ALA A 17 -13.74 -8.34 -1.57
C ALA A 17 -15.19 -7.84 -1.65
N VAL A 18 -16.11 -8.72 -1.31
CA VAL A 18 -17.55 -8.46 -1.29
C VAL A 18 -18.15 -8.98 0.01
N LEU A 19 -19.25 -8.39 0.45
CA LEU A 19 -20.05 -8.92 1.54
C LEU A 19 -21.07 -9.91 0.99
N GLU A 20 -20.99 -11.18 1.39
CA GLU A 20 -21.91 -12.24 1.02
C GLU A 20 -22.53 -12.87 2.27
N GLY A 21 -23.85 -12.79 2.40
CA GLY A 21 -24.54 -13.35 3.56
C GLY A 21 -24.14 -12.76 4.91
N GLY A 22 -23.58 -11.56 4.94
CA GLY A 22 -23.06 -10.90 6.14
C GLY A 22 -21.57 -11.15 6.39
N GLU A 23 -20.92 -12.00 5.60
CA GLU A 23 -19.50 -12.34 5.74
C GLU A 23 -18.66 -11.71 4.63
N PRO A 24 -17.53 -11.08 4.96
CA PRO A 24 -16.62 -10.52 3.97
C PRO A 24 -15.83 -11.64 3.26
N THR A 25 -15.87 -11.64 1.93
CA THR A 25 -15.26 -12.69 1.09
C THR A 25 -14.34 -12.05 0.06
N VAL A 26 -13.09 -12.50 -0.02
CA VAL A 26 -12.15 -12.10 -1.07
C VAL A 26 -12.53 -12.79 -2.38
N ILE A 27 -12.61 -11.99 -3.44
CA ILE A 27 -12.89 -12.47 -4.79
C ILE A 27 -11.57 -12.86 -5.47
N ALA A 28 -11.47 -14.10 -5.93
CA ALA A 28 -10.34 -14.53 -6.76
C ALA A 28 -10.42 -13.87 -8.15
N ASN A 29 -9.28 -13.47 -8.69
CA ASN A 29 -9.20 -12.93 -10.05
C ASN A 29 -9.37 -14.02 -11.13
N ALA A 30 -9.39 -13.61 -12.40
CA ALA A 30 -9.56 -14.53 -13.53
C ALA A 30 -8.42 -15.57 -13.63
N GLU A 31 -7.26 -15.28 -13.06
CA GLU A 31 -6.11 -16.18 -12.98
C GLU A 31 -6.14 -17.12 -11.77
N GLY A 32 -7.18 -17.04 -10.94
CA GLY A 32 -7.39 -17.85 -9.74
C GLY A 32 -6.64 -17.38 -8.50
N ALA A 33 -5.97 -16.23 -8.54
CA ALA A 33 -5.28 -15.65 -7.39
C ALA A 33 -6.19 -14.70 -6.60
N ARG A 34 -5.97 -14.61 -5.29
CA ARG A 34 -6.74 -13.75 -4.38
C ARG A 34 -6.24 -12.29 -4.37
N THR A 35 -5.05 -12.06 -4.88
CA THR A 35 -4.47 -10.73 -5.11
C THR A 35 -4.09 -10.56 -6.57
N THR A 36 -4.13 -9.32 -7.06
CA THR A 36 -3.78 -8.96 -8.43
C THR A 36 -2.59 -8.00 -8.40
N PRO A 37 -1.48 -8.28 -9.10
CA PRO A 37 -0.38 -7.35 -9.20
C PRO A 37 -0.83 -5.99 -9.75
N SER A 38 -0.44 -4.90 -9.09
CA SER A 38 -0.72 -3.52 -9.50
C SER A 38 0.23 -3.09 -10.63
N VAL A 39 0.23 -3.87 -11.70
CA VAL A 39 1.10 -3.71 -12.87
C VAL A 39 0.26 -3.53 -14.11
N VAL A 40 0.61 -2.53 -14.92
CA VAL A 40 -0.06 -2.21 -16.18
C VAL A 40 0.97 -2.17 -17.29
N ALA A 41 0.70 -2.84 -18.41
CA ALA A 41 1.57 -2.83 -19.58
C ALA A 41 0.79 -2.51 -20.85
N PHE A 42 1.43 -1.80 -21.75
CA PHE A 42 0.89 -1.46 -23.07
C PHE A 42 1.62 -2.26 -24.13
N THR A 43 0.89 -3.06 -24.89
CA THR A 43 1.47 -3.81 -26.00
C THR A 43 1.70 -2.91 -27.23
N ASN A 44 2.54 -3.36 -28.16
CA ASN A 44 2.74 -2.66 -29.45
C ASN A 44 1.48 -2.68 -30.34
N ALA A 45 0.53 -3.58 -30.06
CA ALA A 45 -0.76 -3.66 -30.74
C ALA A 45 -1.82 -2.71 -30.14
N GLY A 46 -1.46 -1.94 -29.10
CA GLY A 46 -2.38 -1.01 -28.43
C GLY A 46 -3.27 -1.64 -27.36
N GLU A 47 -3.04 -2.92 -27.01
CA GLU A 47 -3.74 -3.56 -25.91
C GLU A 47 -3.16 -3.15 -24.55
N VAL A 48 -4.00 -3.09 -23.53
CA VAL A 48 -3.59 -2.85 -22.14
C VAL A 48 -3.69 -4.16 -21.35
N LEU A 49 -2.55 -4.60 -20.85
CA LEU A 49 -2.45 -5.76 -19.96
C LEU A 49 -2.42 -5.29 -18.52
N VAL A 50 -3.06 -6.02 -17.62
CA VAL A 50 -3.11 -5.67 -16.19
C VAL A 50 -2.90 -6.93 -15.34
N GLY A 51 -2.18 -6.77 -14.24
CA GLY A 51 -1.98 -7.84 -13.26
C GLY A 51 -0.86 -8.79 -13.67
N GLU A 52 -1.07 -10.08 -13.45
CA GLU A 52 -0.06 -11.11 -13.65
C GLU A 52 0.43 -11.18 -15.12
N VAL A 53 -0.47 -11.00 -16.08
CA VAL A 53 -0.11 -11.02 -17.50
C VAL A 53 0.79 -9.83 -17.89
N ALA A 54 0.57 -8.67 -17.26
CA ALA A 54 1.44 -7.52 -17.43
C ALA A 54 2.81 -7.73 -16.75
N LYS A 55 2.82 -8.33 -15.55
CA LYS A 55 4.05 -8.63 -14.80
C LYS A 55 4.95 -9.61 -15.57
N ARG A 56 4.39 -10.68 -16.14
CA ARG A 56 5.16 -11.73 -16.85
C ARG A 56 5.91 -11.25 -18.08
N GLN A 57 5.39 -10.27 -18.80
CA GLN A 57 6.02 -9.75 -20.02
C GLN A 57 6.91 -8.51 -19.76
N ALA A 58 7.08 -8.07 -18.51
CA ALA A 58 7.78 -6.84 -18.17
C ALA A 58 9.24 -6.80 -18.67
N VAL A 59 9.96 -7.91 -18.60
CA VAL A 59 11.36 -8.02 -19.05
C VAL A 59 11.51 -7.69 -20.55
N THR A 60 10.55 -8.09 -21.38
CA THR A 60 10.59 -7.86 -22.82
C THR A 60 9.89 -6.57 -23.26
N ASN A 61 9.28 -5.85 -22.33
CA ASN A 61 8.48 -4.65 -22.58
C ASN A 61 8.66 -3.60 -21.47
N VAL A 62 9.91 -3.36 -21.07
CA VAL A 62 10.26 -2.55 -19.88
C VAL A 62 9.71 -1.13 -19.97
N ASP A 63 9.90 -0.45 -21.09
CA ASP A 63 9.52 0.97 -21.27
C ASP A 63 7.99 1.18 -21.29
N ARG A 64 7.22 0.13 -21.46
CA ARG A 64 5.76 0.17 -21.59
C ARG A 64 5.06 -0.57 -20.44
N THR A 65 5.80 -0.97 -19.40
CA THR A 65 5.29 -1.65 -18.20
C THR A 65 5.46 -0.75 -16.99
N ILE A 66 4.35 -0.40 -16.36
CA ILE A 66 4.28 0.53 -15.23
C ILE A 66 3.98 -0.25 -13.96
N ARG A 67 4.81 -0.03 -12.93
CA ARG A 67 4.67 -0.57 -11.57
C ARG A 67 4.60 0.56 -10.56
N SER A 68 4.10 0.28 -9.39
CA SER A 68 4.14 1.18 -8.22
C SER A 68 3.59 2.59 -8.50
N ALA A 69 2.61 2.72 -9.40
CA ALA A 69 2.00 4.01 -9.77
C ALA A 69 1.40 4.73 -8.55
N LYS A 70 0.97 4.00 -7.52
CA LYS A 70 0.42 4.54 -6.27
C LYS A 70 1.40 5.48 -5.54
N ARG A 71 2.72 5.25 -5.67
CA ARG A 71 3.76 6.13 -5.09
C ARG A 71 3.78 7.54 -5.69
N HIS A 72 3.16 7.71 -6.84
CA HIS A 72 3.09 8.99 -7.58
C HIS A 72 1.72 9.66 -7.50
N MET A 73 0.76 9.07 -6.75
CA MET A 73 -0.57 9.68 -6.57
C MET A 73 -0.47 11.08 -6.01
N GLY A 74 -1.29 11.98 -6.54
CA GLY A 74 -1.33 13.38 -6.12
C GLY A 74 -0.16 14.23 -6.56
N THR A 75 0.71 13.73 -7.46
CA THR A 75 1.86 14.46 -8.04
C THR A 75 1.68 14.74 -9.53
N ASP A 76 2.58 15.53 -10.10
CA ASP A 76 2.63 15.81 -11.55
C ASP A 76 3.32 14.72 -12.39
N TRP A 77 3.65 13.59 -11.75
CA TRP A 77 4.27 12.47 -12.45
C TRP A 77 3.39 11.99 -13.61
N LYS A 78 4.05 11.64 -14.70
CA LYS A 78 3.41 11.06 -15.87
C LYS A 78 4.37 10.11 -16.59
N VAL A 79 3.82 9.17 -17.32
CA VAL A 79 4.53 8.30 -18.26
C VAL A 79 3.95 8.50 -19.66
N SER A 80 4.84 8.65 -20.65
CA SER A 80 4.44 8.83 -22.04
C SER A 80 4.55 7.50 -22.78
N ILE A 81 3.45 7.03 -23.35
CA ILE A 81 3.34 5.82 -24.15
C ILE A 81 2.62 6.18 -25.47
N ASP A 82 3.24 5.92 -26.61
CA ASP A 82 2.69 6.21 -27.95
C ASP A 82 2.15 7.67 -28.06
N GLU A 83 3.01 8.64 -27.67
CA GLU A 83 2.73 10.08 -27.69
C GLU A 83 1.56 10.51 -26.76
N LYS A 84 1.06 9.62 -25.90
CA LYS A 84 0.02 9.89 -24.92
C LYS A 84 0.58 9.85 -23.52
N ASP A 85 0.31 10.88 -22.75
CA ASP A 85 0.67 10.98 -21.34
C ASP A 85 -0.36 10.31 -20.44
N TYR A 86 0.09 9.47 -19.53
CA TYR A 86 -0.73 8.82 -18.52
C TYR A 86 -0.31 9.28 -17.12
N ARG A 87 -1.25 9.75 -16.34
CA ARG A 87 -1.07 10.13 -14.93
C ARG A 87 -1.27 8.92 -14.01
N PRO A 88 -0.83 8.99 -12.73
CA PRO A 88 -0.95 7.88 -11.78
C PRO A 88 -2.38 7.35 -11.65
N GLN A 89 -3.38 8.25 -11.57
CA GLN A 89 -4.78 7.85 -11.46
C GLN A 89 -5.31 7.12 -12.68
N GLN A 90 -4.80 7.41 -13.89
CA GLN A 90 -5.18 6.69 -15.11
C GLN A 90 -4.58 5.27 -15.13
N ILE A 91 -3.32 5.12 -14.70
CA ILE A 91 -2.69 3.80 -14.55
C ILE A 91 -3.42 2.98 -13.49
N SER A 92 -3.73 3.57 -12.35
CA SER A 92 -4.48 2.90 -11.28
C SER A 92 -5.91 2.55 -11.70
N ALA A 93 -6.53 3.36 -12.55
CA ALA A 93 -7.86 3.07 -13.10
C ALA A 93 -7.88 1.75 -13.91
N TYR A 94 -6.82 1.41 -14.64
CA TYR A 94 -6.74 0.12 -15.33
C TYR A 94 -6.72 -1.06 -14.35
N VAL A 95 -6.02 -0.90 -13.22
CA VAL A 95 -6.04 -1.92 -12.15
C VAL A 95 -7.44 -2.07 -11.59
N LEU A 96 -8.10 -0.95 -11.25
CA LEU A 96 -9.48 -0.95 -10.75
C LEU A 96 -10.48 -1.53 -11.73
N GLN A 97 -10.32 -1.27 -13.04
CA GLN A 97 -11.16 -1.87 -14.09
C GLN A 97 -10.99 -3.39 -14.15
N LYS A 98 -9.77 -3.92 -13.96
CA LYS A 98 -9.56 -5.37 -13.88
C LYS A 98 -10.26 -5.94 -12.67
N LEU A 99 -10.08 -5.36 -11.48
CA LEU A 99 -10.74 -5.82 -10.26
C LEU A 99 -12.27 -5.78 -10.38
N LYS A 100 -12.80 -4.73 -11.01
CA LYS A 100 -14.23 -4.62 -11.30
C LYS A 100 -14.72 -5.77 -12.19
N ARG A 101 -14.03 -6.04 -13.32
CA ARG A 101 -14.38 -7.12 -14.24
C ARG A 101 -14.30 -8.49 -13.56
N ASP A 102 -13.26 -8.72 -12.76
CA ASP A 102 -13.11 -9.98 -12.03
C ASP A 102 -14.25 -10.17 -11.00
N ALA A 103 -14.62 -9.08 -10.31
CA ALA A 103 -15.75 -9.09 -9.38
C ALA A 103 -17.10 -9.34 -10.10
N GLU A 104 -17.34 -8.70 -11.24
CA GLU A 104 -18.53 -8.90 -12.05
C GLU A 104 -18.63 -10.33 -12.59
N ALA A 105 -17.49 -10.92 -13.00
CA ALA A 105 -17.44 -12.32 -13.45
C ALA A 105 -17.74 -13.29 -12.31
N TYR A 106 -17.26 -13.02 -11.10
CA TYR A 106 -17.54 -13.83 -9.91
C TYR A 106 -19.01 -13.73 -9.48
N LEU A 107 -19.54 -12.51 -9.41
CA LEU A 107 -20.90 -12.25 -8.90
C LEU A 107 -22.00 -12.54 -9.94
N GLY A 108 -21.67 -12.56 -11.22
CA GLY A 108 -22.64 -12.70 -12.32
C GLY A 108 -23.55 -11.47 -12.51
N GLU A 109 -23.19 -10.34 -11.92
CA GLU A 109 -23.95 -9.09 -12.00
C GLU A 109 -23.03 -7.86 -12.04
N PRO A 110 -23.51 -6.70 -12.53
CA PRO A 110 -22.69 -5.48 -12.57
C PRO A 110 -22.27 -4.98 -11.20
N VAL A 111 -21.01 -4.53 -11.10
CA VAL A 111 -20.44 -3.84 -9.93
C VAL A 111 -20.35 -2.36 -10.26
N THR A 112 -21.11 -1.53 -9.59
CA THR A 112 -21.17 -0.09 -9.86
C THR A 112 -20.57 0.76 -8.76
N ASN A 113 -20.50 0.24 -7.53
CA ASN A 113 -20.09 0.97 -6.35
C ASN A 113 -18.87 0.31 -5.70
N ALA A 114 -18.00 1.13 -5.12
CA ALA A 114 -16.85 0.64 -4.38
C ALA A 114 -16.52 1.52 -3.17
N VAL A 115 -16.02 0.89 -2.12
CA VAL A 115 -15.19 1.50 -1.09
C VAL A 115 -13.75 1.19 -1.44
N ILE A 116 -12.92 2.23 -1.60
CA ILE A 116 -11.51 2.09 -1.97
C ILE A 116 -10.65 2.56 -0.81
N THR A 117 -9.58 1.83 -0.52
CA THR A 117 -8.69 2.16 0.59
C THR A 117 -7.48 2.97 0.14
N VAL A 118 -6.95 3.75 1.08
CA VAL A 118 -5.73 4.54 0.93
C VAL A 118 -4.88 4.42 2.19
N PRO A 119 -3.57 4.62 2.11
CA PRO A 119 -2.73 4.78 3.29
C PRO A 119 -3.29 5.88 4.21
N ALA A 120 -3.20 5.66 5.52
CA ALA A 120 -3.74 6.62 6.49
C ALA A 120 -3.04 7.98 6.38
N TYR A 121 -1.75 7.98 6.04
CA TYR A 121 -0.92 9.19 5.96
C TYR A 121 -0.97 9.89 4.58
N PHE A 122 -1.88 9.47 3.67
CA PHE A 122 -2.11 10.16 2.40
C PHE A 122 -2.66 11.56 2.62
N SER A 123 -2.12 12.51 1.85
CA SER A 123 -2.65 13.88 1.77
C SER A 123 -4.01 13.92 1.06
N ASP A 124 -4.71 15.04 1.16
CA ASP A 124 -5.97 15.25 0.45
C ASP A 124 -5.82 15.09 -1.08
N ALA A 125 -4.75 15.63 -1.66
CA ALA A 125 -4.47 15.47 -3.09
C ALA A 125 -4.31 14.00 -3.51
N GLN A 126 -3.64 13.17 -2.70
CA GLN A 126 -3.48 11.74 -2.95
C GLN A 126 -4.81 10.98 -2.82
N ARG A 127 -5.63 11.34 -1.83
CA ARG A 127 -6.98 10.79 -1.64
C ARG A 127 -7.91 11.13 -2.80
N GLN A 128 -7.89 12.38 -3.24
CA GLN A 128 -8.68 12.84 -4.37
C GLN A 128 -8.26 12.12 -5.66
N ALA A 129 -6.95 12.00 -5.93
CA ALA A 129 -6.44 11.27 -7.09
C ALA A 129 -6.85 9.77 -7.07
N THR A 130 -6.91 9.15 -5.90
CA THR A 130 -7.39 7.77 -5.75
C THR A 130 -8.89 7.67 -6.04
N LYS A 131 -9.69 8.61 -5.56
CA LYS A 131 -11.12 8.69 -5.88
C LYS A 131 -11.35 8.86 -7.39
N GLU A 132 -10.62 9.76 -8.02
CA GLU A 132 -10.65 9.96 -9.47
C GLU A 132 -10.30 8.70 -10.26
N ALA A 133 -9.32 7.93 -9.79
CA ALA A 133 -8.98 6.64 -10.40
C ALA A 133 -10.18 5.68 -10.39
N GLY A 134 -10.95 5.63 -9.31
CA GLY A 134 -12.19 4.86 -9.21
C GLY A 134 -13.25 5.33 -10.19
N GLU A 135 -13.45 6.63 -10.29
CA GLU A 135 -14.42 7.24 -11.22
C GLU A 135 -14.03 6.99 -12.70
N VAL A 136 -12.75 7.12 -13.04
CA VAL A 136 -12.21 6.79 -14.37
C VAL A 136 -12.37 5.29 -14.69
N ALA A 137 -12.30 4.43 -13.67
CA ALA A 137 -12.56 3.00 -13.83
C ALA A 137 -14.06 2.66 -14.03
N GLY A 138 -14.94 3.63 -13.93
CA GLY A 138 -16.40 3.43 -14.06
C GLY A 138 -17.05 2.93 -12.78
N LEU A 139 -16.51 3.33 -11.61
CA LEU A 139 -17.05 3.03 -10.29
C LEU A 139 -17.59 4.33 -9.65
N THR A 140 -18.71 4.22 -8.96
CA THR A 140 -19.11 5.22 -7.97
C THR A 140 -18.34 4.92 -6.69
N VAL A 141 -17.44 5.81 -6.29
CA VAL A 141 -16.67 5.65 -5.06
C VAL A 141 -17.51 6.16 -3.89
N ASP A 142 -18.13 5.24 -3.18
CA ASP A 142 -19.02 5.56 -2.06
C ASP A 142 -18.23 6.15 -0.88
N ARG A 143 -17.01 5.68 -0.66
CA ARG A 143 -16.11 6.19 0.38
C ARG A 143 -14.64 5.83 0.07
N ILE A 144 -13.74 6.72 0.48
CA ILE A 144 -12.30 6.44 0.67
C ILE A 144 -12.09 6.16 2.15
N VAL A 145 -11.46 5.03 2.48
CA VAL A 145 -11.20 4.58 3.86
C VAL A 145 -9.70 4.33 4.05
N ASN A 146 -9.19 4.63 5.22
CA ASN A 146 -7.79 4.36 5.57
C ASN A 146 -7.54 2.86 5.69
N GLU A 147 -6.44 2.37 5.13
CA GLU A 147 -6.04 0.96 5.15
C GLU A 147 -5.99 0.36 6.56
N PRO A 148 -5.32 0.99 7.56
CA PRO A 148 -5.29 0.45 8.91
C PRO A 148 -6.67 0.46 9.58
N THR A 149 -7.53 1.40 9.23
CA THR A 149 -8.89 1.47 9.76
C THR A 149 -9.77 0.34 9.19
N ALA A 150 -9.64 0.06 7.89
CA ALA A 150 -10.29 -1.08 7.26
C ALA A 150 -9.80 -2.41 7.87
N ALA A 151 -8.50 -2.55 8.08
CA ALA A 151 -7.92 -3.73 8.72
C ALA A 151 -8.45 -3.96 10.15
N ALA A 152 -8.54 -2.88 10.95
CA ALA A 152 -9.10 -2.94 12.30
C ALA A 152 -10.59 -3.34 12.27
N LEU A 153 -11.35 -2.85 11.31
CA LEU A 153 -12.76 -3.22 11.15
C LEU A 153 -12.92 -4.72 10.86
N ALA A 154 -12.11 -5.26 9.94
CA ALA A 154 -12.13 -6.69 9.64
C ALA A 154 -11.70 -7.56 10.84
N TYR A 155 -10.71 -7.09 11.61
CA TYR A 155 -10.25 -7.75 12.82
C TYR A 155 -11.28 -7.73 13.94
N GLY A 156 -11.92 -6.56 14.18
CA GLY A 156 -12.71 -6.29 15.36
C GLY A 156 -14.17 -6.68 15.27
N LEU A 157 -14.68 -7.06 14.08
CA LEU A 157 -16.11 -7.32 13.89
C LEU A 157 -16.66 -8.41 14.83
N ASP A 158 -15.84 -9.44 15.11
CA ASP A 158 -16.22 -10.56 15.96
C ASP A 158 -15.89 -10.34 17.47
N LYS A 159 -15.31 -9.18 17.83
CA LYS A 159 -14.67 -8.95 19.14
C LYS A 159 -15.29 -7.81 19.94
N THR A 160 -16.57 -7.56 19.73
CA THR A 160 -17.31 -6.43 20.32
C THR A 160 -17.57 -6.55 21.82
N GLU A 161 -17.22 -7.66 22.48
CA GLU A 161 -17.53 -7.90 23.90
C GLU A 161 -16.57 -7.22 24.89
N LYS A 162 -15.43 -6.68 24.44
CA LYS A 162 -14.44 -6.02 25.30
C LYS A 162 -13.87 -4.80 24.61
N ASP A 163 -13.69 -3.75 25.37
CA ASP A 163 -12.90 -2.59 24.96
C ASP A 163 -11.45 -3.02 24.72
N GLN A 164 -10.90 -2.64 23.58
CA GLN A 164 -9.52 -2.97 23.17
C GLN A 164 -8.86 -1.76 22.56
N THR A 165 -7.60 -1.53 22.92
CA THR A 165 -6.70 -0.61 22.23
C THR A 165 -5.82 -1.44 21.25
N VAL A 166 -6.00 -1.21 19.97
CA VAL A 166 -5.37 -1.97 18.89
C VAL A 166 -4.36 -1.11 18.14
N LEU A 167 -3.15 -1.61 18.00
CA LEU A 167 -2.12 -1.04 17.13
C LEU A 167 -2.16 -1.75 15.77
N VAL A 168 -2.33 -1.00 14.70
CA VAL A 168 -2.18 -1.49 13.33
C VAL A 168 -0.85 -0.99 12.77
N PHE A 169 0.01 -1.92 12.38
CA PHE A 169 1.31 -1.66 11.77
C PHE A 169 1.25 -2.14 10.32
N ASP A 170 1.15 -1.21 9.39
CA ASP A 170 0.95 -1.47 7.96
C ASP A 170 2.21 -1.10 7.17
N LEU A 171 2.96 -2.11 6.75
CA LEU A 171 4.11 -1.95 5.86
C LEU A 171 3.83 -2.67 4.54
N GLY A 172 3.40 -1.89 3.56
CA GLY A 172 3.12 -2.36 2.21
C GLY A 172 4.34 -2.35 1.29
N GLY A 173 4.09 -2.36 -0.02
CA GLY A 173 5.16 -2.27 -1.02
C GLY A 173 5.76 -0.87 -1.17
N GLY A 174 4.99 0.17 -0.89
CA GLY A 174 5.40 1.56 -1.14
C GLY A 174 5.22 2.53 0.01
N THR A 175 4.38 2.20 0.98
CA THR A 175 3.98 3.06 2.09
C THR A 175 4.06 2.33 3.42
N PHE A 176 4.28 3.10 4.47
CA PHE A 176 4.25 2.64 5.86
C PHE A 176 3.28 3.52 6.66
N ASP A 177 2.35 2.87 7.36
CA ASP A 177 1.43 3.50 8.31
C ASP A 177 1.45 2.78 9.65
N VAL A 178 1.29 3.54 10.71
CA VAL A 178 1.01 3.04 12.04
C VAL A 178 -0.16 3.81 12.61
N SER A 179 -1.16 3.09 13.13
CA SER A 179 -2.38 3.66 13.67
C SER A 179 -2.75 3.00 14.99
N LEU A 180 -3.25 3.79 15.92
CA LEU A 180 -3.76 3.33 17.20
C LEU A 180 -5.26 3.60 17.25
N LEU A 181 -6.02 2.56 17.54
CA LEU A 181 -7.49 2.62 17.58
C LEU A 181 -8.01 2.06 18.90
N ASP A 182 -9.11 2.65 19.39
CA ASP A 182 -9.95 2.01 20.40
C ASP A 182 -11.14 1.34 19.72
N ILE A 183 -11.42 0.10 20.10
CA ILE A 183 -12.56 -0.69 19.63
C ILE A 183 -13.44 -0.97 20.85
N SER A 184 -14.68 -0.50 20.80
CA SER A 184 -15.66 -0.66 21.90
C SER A 184 -17.08 -0.76 21.34
N GLU A 185 -17.81 -1.81 21.68
CA GLU A 185 -19.24 -1.96 21.37
C GLU A 185 -19.64 -1.62 19.90
N GLY A 186 -18.81 -2.00 18.93
CA GLY A 186 -19.02 -1.69 17.51
C GLY A 186 -18.54 -0.30 17.07
N VAL A 187 -17.96 0.49 17.96
CA VAL A 187 -17.32 1.77 17.65
C VAL A 187 -15.81 1.54 17.44
N PHE A 188 -15.32 1.98 16.31
CA PHE A 188 -13.90 1.95 15.92
C PHE A 188 -13.41 3.41 15.88
N GLU A 189 -12.67 3.83 16.88
CA GLU A 189 -12.17 5.19 17.00
C GLU A 189 -10.66 5.24 16.82
N VAL A 190 -10.20 5.91 15.78
CA VAL A 190 -8.77 6.19 15.59
C VAL A 190 -8.33 7.27 16.58
N LYS A 191 -7.32 6.96 17.40
CA LYS A 191 -6.74 7.91 18.36
C LYS A 191 -5.62 8.73 17.76
N ALA A 192 -4.76 8.09 17.01
CA ALA A 192 -3.66 8.73 16.29
C ALA A 192 -3.19 7.87 15.13
N THR A 193 -2.67 8.52 14.09
CA THR A 193 -2.03 7.89 12.96
C THR A 193 -0.80 8.67 12.52
N ASN A 194 0.20 7.98 12.01
CA ASN A 194 1.39 8.56 11.42
C ASN A 194 1.97 7.57 10.40
N GLY A 195 2.88 8.02 9.53
CA GLY A 195 3.44 7.15 8.51
C GLY A 195 4.56 7.77 7.69
N ASP A 196 5.00 7.01 6.69
CA ASP A 196 5.97 7.41 5.68
C ASP A 196 5.49 6.93 4.32
N ASN A 197 5.05 7.88 3.48
CA ASN A 197 4.50 7.59 2.14
C ASN A 197 5.55 7.13 1.12
N ASN A 198 6.83 7.09 1.53
CA ASN A 198 7.97 6.71 0.69
C ASN A 198 8.82 5.60 1.34
N LEU A 199 8.18 4.74 2.14
CA LEU A 199 8.81 3.59 2.76
C LEU A 199 7.98 2.33 2.53
N GLY A 200 8.54 1.33 1.88
CA GLY A 200 7.86 0.05 1.63
C GLY A 200 8.78 -0.98 1.00
N GLY A 201 8.24 -2.15 0.72
CA GLY A 201 8.98 -3.31 0.20
C GLY A 201 9.82 -3.05 -1.04
N ASP A 202 9.40 -2.10 -1.90
CA ASP A 202 10.16 -1.67 -3.09
C ASP A 202 11.54 -1.10 -2.70
N ASP A 203 11.65 -0.46 -1.52
CA ASP A 203 12.92 0.09 -1.05
C ASP A 203 13.86 -1.02 -0.57
N TRP A 204 13.33 -2.09 0.04
CA TRP A 204 14.10 -3.29 0.36
C TRP A 204 14.58 -4.01 -0.90
N ASP A 205 13.73 -4.13 -1.91
CA ASP A 205 14.10 -4.71 -3.22
C ASP A 205 15.22 -3.91 -3.86
N GLN A 206 15.14 -2.58 -3.84
CA GLN A 206 16.16 -1.72 -4.42
C GLN A 206 17.53 -1.91 -3.75
N ARG A 207 17.59 -2.17 -2.43
CA ARG A 207 18.87 -2.48 -1.75
C ARG A 207 19.50 -3.77 -2.28
N ILE A 208 18.69 -4.79 -2.58
CA ILE A 208 19.21 -6.02 -3.20
C ILE A 208 19.69 -5.74 -4.63
N VAL A 209 18.93 -4.98 -5.41
CA VAL A 209 19.34 -4.57 -6.78
C VAL A 209 20.68 -3.84 -6.75
N ASP A 210 20.83 -2.84 -5.89
CA ASP A 210 22.06 -2.05 -5.77
C ASP A 210 23.26 -2.92 -5.36
N TRP A 211 23.03 -3.86 -4.44
CA TRP A 211 24.03 -4.83 -4.01
C TRP A 211 24.46 -5.75 -5.16
N LEU A 212 23.51 -6.28 -5.96
CA LEU A 212 23.79 -7.13 -7.12
C LEU A 212 24.55 -6.35 -8.21
N VAL A 213 24.12 -5.13 -8.53
CA VAL A 213 24.79 -4.26 -9.51
C VAL A 213 26.23 -4.01 -9.11
N LYS A 214 26.45 -3.67 -7.84
CA LYS A 214 27.80 -3.41 -7.32
C LYS A 214 28.68 -4.65 -7.42
N ARG A 215 28.22 -5.80 -6.92
CA ARG A 215 28.99 -7.06 -6.97
C ARG A 215 29.34 -7.47 -8.38
N PHE A 216 28.38 -7.39 -9.30
CA PHE A 216 28.62 -7.73 -10.70
C PHE A 216 29.63 -6.79 -11.36
N LYS A 217 29.54 -5.49 -11.08
CA LYS A 217 30.48 -4.47 -11.56
C LYS A 217 31.89 -4.69 -11.01
N ASP A 218 32.02 -5.00 -9.73
CA ASP A 218 33.30 -5.30 -9.08
C ASP A 218 33.97 -6.55 -9.71
N ALA A 219 33.17 -7.55 -10.08
CA ALA A 219 33.68 -8.82 -10.66
C ALA A 219 33.95 -8.75 -12.17
N ASN A 220 33.14 -8.01 -12.93
CA ASN A 220 33.14 -8.05 -14.40
C ASN A 220 33.44 -6.69 -15.06
N GLY A 221 33.50 -5.60 -14.31
CA GLY A 221 33.69 -4.24 -14.85
C GLY A 221 32.49 -3.68 -15.61
N ILE A 222 31.33 -4.34 -15.57
CA ILE A 222 30.12 -3.97 -16.31
C ILE A 222 29.03 -3.49 -15.34
N ASP A 223 28.41 -2.36 -15.63
CA ASP A 223 27.32 -1.80 -14.85
C ASP A 223 25.95 -2.27 -15.40
N LEU A 224 25.34 -3.24 -14.73
CA LEU A 224 24.02 -3.76 -15.09
C LEU A 224 22.89 -2.74 -14.93
N GLY A 225 23.09 -1.69 -14.12
CA GLY A 225 22.13 -0.63 -13.92
C GLY A 225 21.88 0.24 -15.16
N ALA A 226 22.80 0.22 -16.13
CA ALA A 226 22.68 0.93 -17.40
C ALA A 226 21.81 0.19 -18.44
N ASP A 227 21.60 -1.12 -18.27
CA ASP A 227 20.78 -1.95 -19.16
C ASP A 227 19.38 -2.12 -18.54
N LYS A 228 18.37 -1.58 -19.21
CA LYS A 228 16.98 -1.62 -18.74
C LYS A 228 16.44 -3.04 -18.56
N MET A 229 16.76 -3.95 -19.48
CA MET A 229 16.32 -5.35 -19.42
C MET A 229 17.02 -6.09 -18.27
N ALA A 230 18.32 -5.89 -18.10
CA ALA A 230 19.06 -6.44 -16.98
C ALA A 230 18.53 -5.90 -15.65
N LYS A 231 18.28 -4.59 -15.56
CA LYS A 231 17.71 -3.95 -14.38
C LYS A 231 16.33 -4.51 -14.02
N GLN A 232 15.45 -4.74 -15.01
CA GLN A 232 14.14 -5.34 -14.78
C GLN A 232 14.27 -6.78 -14.23
N ARG A 233 15.18 -7.57 -14.78
CA ARG A 233 15.46 -8.95 -14.31
C ARG A 233 16.03 -8.94 -12.88
N LEU A 234 16.91 -7.99 -12.57
CA LEU A 234 17.44 -7.79 -11.22
C LEU A 234 16.33 -7.44 -10.23
N GLN A 235 15.41 -6.57 -10.62
CA GLN A 235 14.30 -6.15 -9.76
C GLN A 235 13.35 -7.32 -9.45
N GLU A 236 13.00 -8.14 -10.43
CA GLU A 236 12.19 -9.34 -10.21
C GLU A 236 12.90 -10.38 -9.34
N ALA A 237 14.21 -10.55 -9.53
CA ALA A 237 15.02 -11.45 -8.72
C ALA A 237 15.16 -10.94 -7.28
N ALA A 238 15.29 -9.63 -7.08
CA ALA A 238 15.37 -9.00 -5.76
C ALA A 238 14.05 -9.17 -4.97
N GLU A 239 12.90 -8.90 -5.59
CA GLU A 239 11.58 -9.13 -4.99
C GLU A 239 11.43 -10.59 -4.54
N ARG A 240 11.79 -11.54 -5.42
CA ARG A 240 11.76 -12.98 -5.12
C ARG A 240 12.69 -13.34 -3.97
N ALA A 241 13.92 -12.85 -3.99
CA ALA A 241 14.89 -13.11 -2.92
C ALA A 241 14.41 -12.56 -1.57
N LYS A 242 13.83 -11.36 -1.52
CA LYS A 242 13.21 -10.80 -0.31
C LYS A 242 12.13 -11.73 0.24
N ILE A 243 11.25 -12.24 -0.61
CA ILE A 243 10.16 -13.15 -0.22
C ILE A 243 10.74 -14.48 0.31
N GLU A 244 11.70 -15.06 -0.39
CA GLU A 244 12.36 -16.32 0.03
C GLU A 244 13.10 -16.17 1.36
N LEU A 245 13.81 -15.04 1.58
CA LEU A 245 14.51 -14.76 2.83
C LEU A 245 13.58 -14.51 4.02
N SER A 246 12.28 -14.32 3.79
CA SER A 246 11.31 -14.34 4.88
C SER A 246 11.04 -15.75 5.42
N GLN A 247 11.32 -16.79 4.63
CA GLN A 247 11.10 -18.20 5.00
C GLN A 247 12.41 -18.96 5.25
N THR A 248 13.48 -18.60 4.52
CA THR A 248 14.78 -19.29 4.56
C THR A 248 15.87 -18.37 5.11
N SER A 249 16.97 -18.96 5.62
CA SER A 249 18.14 -18.21 6.11
C SER A 249 19.05 -17.71 4.99
N GLU A 250 18.92 -18.26 3.78
CA GLU A 250 19.71 -17.90 2.60
C GLU A 250 18.94 -18.20 1.32
N THR A 251 19.29 -17.51 0.23
CA THR A 251 18.74 -17.74 -1.10
C THR A 251 19.83 -17.61 -2.16
N GLN A 252 19.66 -18.30 -3.29
CA GLN A 252 20.51 -18.20 -4.46
C GLN A 252 19.83 -17.36 -5.54
N ILE A 253 20.50 -16.30 -5.99
CA ILE A 253 20.02 -15.42 -7.07
C ILE A 253 20.81 -15.80 -8.33
N ASN A 254 20.16 -16.53 -9.23
CA ASN A 254 20.76 -16.99 -10.47
C ASN A 254 20.05 -16.35 -11.67
N LEU A 255 20.79 -15.56 -12.44
CA LEU A 255 20.32 -14.88 -13.66
C LEU A 255 21.26 -15.22 -14.83
N PRO A 256 21.02 -16.33 -15.54
CA PRO A 256 21.81 -16.70 -16.69
C PRO A 256 21.64 -15.70 -17.83
N TYR A 257 22.72 -15.47 -18.58
CA TYR A 257 22.73 -14.56 -19.74
C TYR A 257 22.23 -13.15 -19.39
N ILE A 258 22.71 -12.60 -18.26
CA ILE A 258 22.26 -11.28 -17.79
C ILE A 258 22.75 -10.16 -18.70
N THR A 259 23.95 -10.33 -19.27
CA THR A 259 24.56 -9.41 -20.25
C THR A 259 25.63 -10.15 -21.06
N ALA A 260 26.28 -9.45 -22.01
CA ALA A 260 27.40 -9.94 -22.76
C ALA A 260 28.65 -9.12 -22.50
N GLY A 261 29.76 -9.80 -22.27
CA GLY A 261 31.10 -9.23 -22.21
C GLY A 261 31.87 -9.45 -23.52
N SER A 262 33.12 -8.99 -23.58
CA SER A 262 33.99 -9.15 -24.76
C SER A 262 34.29 -10.61 -25.11
N ALA A 263 34.23 -11.52 -24.12
CA ALA A 263 34.52 -12.95 -24.27
C ALA A 263 33.25 -13.82 -24.42
N GLY A 264 32.07 -13.22 -24.47
CA GLY A 264 30.79 -13.94 -24.58
C GLY A 264 29.77 -13.59 -23.51
N PRO A 265 28.72 -14.41 -23.36
CA PRO A 265 27.65 -14.15 -22.40
C PRO A 265 28.16 -14.26 -20.96
N LEU A 266 27.63 -13.38 -20.10
CA LEU A 266 27.91 -13.36 -18.67
C LEU A 266 26.64 -13.73 -17.86
N HIS A 267 26.87 -14.36 -16.74
CA HIS A 267 25.84 -14.84 -15.84
C HIS A 267 26.02 -14.19 -14.45
N LEU A 268 24.92 -13.92 -13.77
CA LEU A 268 24.93 -13.53 -12.38
C LEU A 268 24.52 -14.74 -11.53
N ASP A 269 25.34 -15.09 -10.58
CA ASP A 269 25.09 -16.17 -9.62
C ASP A 269 25.60 -15.74 -8.25
N GLU A 270 24.70 -15.31 -7.39
CA GLU A 270 25.03 -14.75 -6.08
C GLU A 270 24.20 -15.40 -4.98
N LYS A 271 24.85 -15.65 -3.86
CA LYS A 271 24.21 -16.13 -2.64
C LYS A 271 23.98 -14.97 -1.69
N LEU A 272 22.74 -14.79 -1.22
CA LEU A 272 22.37 -13.77 -0.24
C LEU A 272 21.83 -14.44 1.02
N THR A 273 22.40 -14.10 2.19
CA THR A 273 21.88 -14.54 3.49
C THR A 273 20.89 -13.53 4.05
N ARG A 274 19.95 -14.02 4.88
CA ARG A 274 19.03 -13.15 5.63
C ARG A 274 19.79 -12.14 6.50
N ALA A 275 20.86 -12.58 7.16
CA ALA A 275 21.68 -11.70 8.01
C ALA A 275 22.31 -10.54 7.21
N GLU A 276 22.83 -10.81 6.00
CA GLU A 276 23.36 -9.76 5.12
C GLU A 276 22.26 -8.84 4.61
N PHE A 277 21.12 -9.39 4.20
CA PHE A 277 19.95 -8.63 3.80
C PHE A 277 19.47 -7.69 4.92
N GLN A 278 19.32 -8.18 6.13
CA GLN A 278 18.90 -7.38 7.29
C GLN A 278 19.94 -6.28 7.61
N ARG A 279 21.23 -6.57 7.49
CA ARG A 279 22.29 -5.58 7.69
C ARG A 279 22.23 -4.45 6.67
N MET A 280 22.03 -4.76 5.37
CA MET A 280 21.98 -3.74 4.31
C MET A 280 20.68 -2.91 4.29
N THR A 281 19.65 -3.35 5.03
CA THR A 281 18.34 -2.70 5.08
C THR A 281 17.98 -2.17 6.49
N SER A 282 18.93 -2.19 7.42
CA SER A 282 18.68 -1.80 8.81
C SER A 282 18.22 -0.35 8.97
N ASP A 283 18.71 0.57 8.14
CA ASP A 283 18.30 1.97 8.12
C ASP A 283 16.85 2.14 7.65
N LEU A 284 16.37 1.31 6.73
CA LEU A 284 14.96 1.30 6.29
C LEU A 284 14.05 0.86 7.45
N LEU A 285 14.46 -0.16 8.17
CA LEU A 285 13.73 -0.65 9.33
C LEU A 285 13.64 0.40 10.45
N GLU A 286 14.75 1.11 10.71
CA GLU A 286 14.78 2.19 11.72
C GLU A 286 13.85 3.36 11.40
N ARG A 287 13.54 3.61 10.13
CA ARG A 287 12.56 4.64 9.74
C ARG A 287 11.16 4.36 10.27
N CYS A 288 10.82 3.12 10.59
CA CYS A 288 9.51 2.77 11.19
C CYS A 288 9.38 3.25 12.65
N ARG A 289 10.48 3.43 13.38
CA ARG A 289 10.44 3.84 14.81
C ARG A 289 9.88 5.23 15.02
N THR A 290 10.22 6.17 14.15
CA THR A 290 9.78 7.57 14.32
C THR A 290 8.27 7.72 14.24
N PRO A 291 7.55 7.19 13.22
CA PRO A 291 6.09 7.20 13.19
C PRO A 291 5.45 6.46 14.36
N PHE A 292 5.99 5.29 14.75
CA PHE A 292 5.49 4.55 15.91
C PHE A 292 5.52 5.43 17.19
N ASN A 293 6.68 6.01 17.50
CA ASN A 293 6.84 6.85 18.68
C ASN A 293 5.93 8.10 18.62
N ALA A 294 5.74 8.66 17.43
CA ALA A 294 4.84 9.80 17.23
C ALA A 294 3.39 9.43 17.53
N VAL A 295 2.91 8.29 17.07
CA VAL A 295 1.56 7.80 17.34
C VAL A 295 1.33 7.58 18.84
N MET A 296 2.24 6.92 19.52
CA MET A 296 2.14 6.70 20.98
C MET A 296 2.08 8.00 21.75
N LYS A 297 2.92 8.96 21.36
CA LYS A 297 2.94 10.30 21.98
C LYS A 297 1.65 11.08 21.70
N ASP A 298 1.18 11.09 20.45
CA ASP A 298 -0.01 11.83 20.05
C ASP A 298 -1.29 11.26 20.69
N ALA A 299 -1.35 9.94 20.84
CA ALA A 299 -2.44 9.26 21.56
C ALA A 299 -2.37 9.43 23.08
N GLY A 300 -1.22 9.85 23.63
CA GLY A 300 -1.01 9.97 25.07
C GLY A 300 -1.02 8.64 25.82
N LEU A 301 -0.71 7.54 25.13
CA LEU A 301 -0.74 6.19 25.67
C LEU A 301 0.65 5.61 25.87
N ASN A 302 0.77 4.72 26.85
CA ASN A 302 1.96 3.91 27.05
C ASN A 302 1.82 2.57 26.29
N VAL A 303 2.94 1.97 25.93
CA VAL A 303 2.99 0.69 25.20
C VAL A 303 2.23 -0.43 25.93
N SER A 304 2.24 -0.43 27.27
CA SER A 304 1.51 -1.40 28.10
C SER A 304 -0.02 -1.34 27.97
N GLN A 305 -0.55 -0.27 27.40
CA GLN A 305 -1.99 -0.08 27.18
C GLN A 305 -2.45 -0.59 25.82
N ILE A 306 -1.54 -1.03 24.96
CA ILE A 306 -1.89 -1.70 23.72
C ILE A 306 -2.34 -3.12 24.06
N ASP A 307 -3.57 -3.49 23.69
CA ASP A 307 -4.10 -4.84 23.91
C ASP A 307 -3.67 -5.80 22.80
N GLU A 308 -3.76 -5.36 21.56
CA GLU A 308 -3.44 -6.18 20.37
C GLU A 308 -2.64 -5.40 19.34
N VAL A 309 -1.85 -6.16 18.58
CA VAL A 309 -1.04 -5.63 17.46
C VAL A 309 -1.37 -6.39 16.20
N ILE A 310 -1.78 -5.68 15.15
CA ILE A 310 -2.13 -6.25 13.86
C ILE A 310 -1.09 -5.85 12.83
N LEU A 311 -0.53 -6.84 12.13
CA LEU A 311 0.36 -6.63 10.99
C LEU A 311 -0.44 -6.62 9.70
N VAL A 312 -0.21 -5.61 8.88
CA VAL A 312 -0.83 -5.39 7.58
C VAL A 312 0.25 -5.12 6.55
N GLY A 313 -0.01 -5.49 5.29
CA GLY A 313 0.93 -5.34 4.19
C GLY A 313 1.93 -6.49 4.08
N GLY A 314 2.24 -6.88 2.84
CA GLY A 314 3.09 -8.04 2.57
C GLY A 314 4.51 -7.93 3.12
N SER A 315 5.03 -6.71 3.29
CA SER A 315 6.39 -6.48 3.83
C SER A 315 6.50 -6.78 5.32
N THR A 316 5.39 -6.87 6.06
CA THR A 316 5.39 -7.30 7.47
C THR A 316 5.69 -8.79 7.65
N ARG A 317 5.73 -9.56 6.55
CA ARG A 317 6.16 -10.96 6.56
C ARG A 317 7.67 -11.12 6.76
N MET A 318 8.45 -10.05 6.58
CA MET A 318 9.88 -10.07 6.87
C MET A 318 10.11 -10.24 8.38
N PRO A 319 10.92 -11.24 8.83
CA PRO A 319 11.15 -11.49 10.25
C PRO A 319 11.64 -10.26 11.02
N ALA A 320 12.55 -9.49 10.43
CA ALA A 320 13.06 -8.27 11.08
C ALA A 320 11.96 -7.25 11.40
N VAL A 321 10.89 -7.18 10.61
CA VAL A 321 9.75 -6.29 10.87
C VAL A 321 8.95 -6.80 12.06
N SER A 322 8.65 -8.10 12.11
CA SER A 322 7.94 -8.71 13.23
C SER A 322 8.73 -8.55 14.54
N ASP A 323 10.04 -8.74 14.48
CA ASP A 323 10.95 -8.57 15.63
C ASP A 323 10.94 -7.11 16.12
N LEU A 324 11.01 -6.14 15.20
CA LEU A 324 10.92 -4.72 15.53
C LEU A 324 9.60 -4.37 16.18
N VAL A 325 8.49 -4.85 15.63
CA VAL A 325 7.16 -4.58 16.19
C VAL A 325 7.01 -5.17 17.58
N THR A 326 7.51 -6.38 17.79
CA THR A 326 7.53 -7.02 19.12
C THR A 326 8.36 -6.23 20.12
N GLU A 327 9.53 -5.72 19.70
CA GLU A 327 10.37 -4.85 20.52
C GLU A 327 9.64 -3.54 20.90
N LEU A 328 9.03 -2.87 19.90
CA LEU A 328 8.38 -1.58 20.08
C LEU A 328 7.08 -1.68 20.89
N ALA A 329 6.25 -2.66 20.60
CA ALA A 329 4.95 -2.84 21.23
C ALA A 329 5.01 -3.63 22.54
N GLY A 330 6.14 -4.27 22.84
CA GLY A 330 6.30 -5.10 24.04
C GLY A 330 5.47 -6.39 24.03
N LYS A 331 4.93 -6.77 22.88
CA LYS A 331 4.13 -7.99 22.68
C LYS A 331 4.20 -8.48 21.24
N GLU A 332 3.96 -9.79 21.06
CA GLU A 332 3.91 -10.38 19.73
C GLU A 332 2.68 -9.93 18.94
N PRO A 333 2.79 -9.73 17.63
CA PRO A 333 1.66 -9.47 16.76
C PRO A 333 0.62 -10.60 16.78
N HIS A 334 -0.63 -10.23 16.62
CA HIS A 334 -1.76 -11.15 16.52
C HIS A 334 -1.58 -12.12 15.35
N LYS A 335 -1.79 -13.42 15.61
CA LYS A 335 -1.73 -14.48 14.59
C LYS A 335 -3.15 -14.80 14.14
N GLY A 336 -3.42 -14.79 12.87
CA GLY A 336 -4.75 -15.15 12.32
C GLY A 336 -5.33 -14.13 11.35
N VAL A 337 -4.66 -13.00 11.18
CA VAL A 337 -5.00 -12.01 10.14
C VAL A 337 -4.10 -12.25 8.92
N ASN A 338 -4.70 -12.37 7.73
CA ASN A 338 -3.92 -12.36 6.49
C ASN A 338 -3.57 -10.93 6.11
N PRO A 339 -2.29 -10.52 6.17
CA PRO A 339 -1.87 -9.14 5.95
C PRO A 339 -2.09 -8.66 4.50
N ASP A 340 -2.32 -9.56 3.54
CA ASP A 340 -2.54 -9.22 2.13
C ASP A 340 -4.03 -9.05 1.79
N GLU A 341 -4.94 -9.47 2.66
CA GLU A 341 -6.38 -9.52 2.39
C GLU A 341 -7.24 -8.71 3.36
N VAL A 342 -6.75 -8.51 4.57
CA VAL A 342 -7.53 -7.92 5.68
C VAL A 342 -8.09 -6.54 5.35
N VAL A 343 -7.35 -5.75 4.59
CA VAL A 343 -7.76 -4.40 4.16
C VAL A 343 -8.96 -4.45 3.22
N ALA A 344 -8.93 -5.32 2.22
CA ALA A 344 -10.05 -5.50 1.29
C ALA A 344 -11.30 -6.04 2.01
N LEU A 345 -11.12 -6.98 2.95
CA LEU A 345 -12.21 -7.49 3.78
C LEU A 345 -12.86 -6.36 4.58
N GLY A 346 -12.05 -5.51 5.24
CA GLY A 346 -12.56 -4.35 5.98
C GLY A 346 -13.26 -3.32 5.09
N ALA A 347 -12.73 -3.09 3.89
CA ALA A 347 -13.37 -2.22 2.90
C ALA A 347 -14.74 -2.75 2.45
N SER A 348 -14.88 -4.08 2.27
CA SER A 348 -16.16 -4.70 1.93
C SER A 348 -17.18 -4.62 3.06
N LEU A 349 -16.74 -4.75 4.32
CA LEU A 349 -17.58 -4.50 5.49
C LEU A 349 -18.08 -3.06 5.52
N GLN A 350 -17.20 -2.09 5.26
CA GLN A 350 -17.59 -0.68 5.18
C GLN A 350 -18.59 -0.42 4.04
N ALA A 351 -18.45 -1.11 2.91
CA ALA A 351 -19.45 -1.06 1.83
C ALA A 351 -20.80 -1.58 2.31
N GLY A 352 -20.82 -2.68 3.07
CA GLY A 352 -22.02 -3.24 3.70
C GLY A 352 -22.67 -2.28 4.71
N VAL A 353 -21.86 -1.58 5.53
CA VAL A 353 -22.35 -0.55 6.46
C VAL A 353 -23.05 0.57 5.69
N LEU A 354 -22.45 1.08 4.63
CA LEU A 354 -23.03 2.15 3.80
C LEU A 354 -24.32 1.74 3.08
N LYS A 355 -24.48 0.45 2.79
CA LYS A 355 -25.71 -0.12 2.20
C LYS A 355 -26.75 -0.56 3.24
N GLY A 356 -26.41 -0.47 4.54
CA GLY A 356 -27.31 -0.90 5.64
C GLY A 356 -27.39 -2.42 5.82
N GLU A 357 -26.48 -3.17 5.22
CA GLU A 357 -26.38 -4.63 5.36
C GLU A 357 -25.68 -5.02 6.67
N VAL A 358 -24.73 -4.22 7.13
CA VAL A 358 -24.07 -4.31 8.44
C VAL A 358 -24.60 -3.18 9.31
N LYS A 359 -25.06 -3.52 10.51
CA LYS A 359 -25.62 -2.59 11.49
C LYS A 359 -24.72 -2.51 12.71
N ASP A 360 -24.92 -1.45 13.48
CA ASP A 360 -24.26 -1.26 14.79
C ASP A 360 -22.73 -1.15 14.70
N VAL A 361 -22.23 -0.63 13.58
CA VAL A 361 -20.80 -0.31 13.36
C VAL A 361 -20.66 1.18 13.08
N LEU A 362 -19.83 1.84 13.87
CA LEU A 362 -19.44 3.25 13.70
C LEU A 362 -17.93 3.37 13.56
N LEU A 363 -17.50 3.99 12.47
CA LEU A 363 -16.11 4.25 12.17
C LEU A 363 -15.80 5.74 12.32
N LEU A 364 -14.94 6.08 13.29
CA LEU A 364 -14.46 7.42 13.55
C LEU A 364 -12.98 7.50 13.21
N ASP A 365 -12.66 8.20 12.14
CA ASP A 365 -11.28 8.35 11.67
C ASP A 365 -10.74 9.75 12.03
N VAL A 366 -9.48 10.03 11.73
CA VAL A 366 -8.81 11.30 12.04
C VAL A 366 -8.14 11.89 10.81
N THR A 367 -7.89 13.20 10.86
CA THR A 367 -7.04 13.87 9.88
C THR A 367 -5.57 13.48 10.12
N PRO A 368 -4.84 12.92 9.13
CA PRO A 368 -3.45 12.51 9.33
C PRO A 368 -2.49 13.71 9.41
N LEU A 369 -2.88 14.81 8.79
CA LEU A 369 -2.10 16.05 8.70
C LEU A 369 -2.92 17.23 9.20
N SER A 370 -2.24 18.25 9.74
CA SER A 370 -2.90 19.53 10.04
C SER A 370 -3.31 20.23 8.74
N LEU A 371 -4.51 20.79 8.72
CA LEU A 371 -5.04 21.58 7.63
C LEU A 371 -5.04 23.07 7.98
N GLY A 372 -4.67 23.92 7.05
CA GLY A 372 -4.58 25.35 7.28
C GLY A 372 -4.33 26.12 6.00
N ILE A 373 -3.98 27.37 6.15
CA ILE A 373 -3.67 28.27 5.04
C ILE A 373 -2.26 28.83 5.21
N GLU A 374 -1.65 29.18 4.10
CA GLU A 374 -0.43 29.98 4.09
C GLU A 374 -0.79 31.43 4.40
N THR A 375 -0.14 32.00 5.39
CA THR A 375 -0.27 33.40 5.82
C THR A 375 0.97 34.18 5.48
N LYS A 376 0.96 35.50 5.74
CA LYS A 376 2.07 36.42 5.43
C LYS A 376 3.43 35.88 5.90
N GLY A 377 4.40 35.86 4.99
CA GLY A 377 5.76 35.36 5.26
C GLY A 377 5.92 33.85 5.05
N GLY A 378 5.00 33.16 4.38
CA GLY A 378 5.08 31.72 4.11
C GLY A 378 4.80 30.85 5.34
N VAL A 379 4.10 31.40 6.34
CA VAL A 379 3.80 30.69 7.59
C VAL A 379 2.50 29.88 7.44
N MET A 380 2.57 28.58 7.74
CA MET A 380 1.39 27.71 7.84
C MET A 380 0.60 28.05 9.09
N THR A 381 -0.60 28.60 8.92
CA THR A 381 -1.56 28.82 10.02
C THR A 381 -2.55 27.67 10.03
N LYS A 382 -2.47 26.83 11.05
CA LYS A 382 -3.32 25.66 11.20
C LYS A 382 -4.74 26.07 11.62
N ILE A 383 -5.72 25.47 10.97
CA ILE A 383 -7.16 25.62 11.29
C ILE A 383 -7.69 24.33 11.90
N ILE A 384 -7.27 23.18 11.39
CA ILE A 384 -7.57 21.85 11.91
C ILE A 384 -6.26 21.16 12.21
N GLU A 385 -6.06 20.78 13.47
CA GLU A 385 -4.86 20.04 13.89
C GLU A 385 -4.93 18.58 13.41
N ARG A 386 -3.75 17.99 13.15
CA ARG A 386 -3.66 16.55 12.87
C ARG A 386 -4.26 15.73 14.02
N ASN A 387 -4.69 14.53 13.73
CA ASN A 387 -5.37 13.62 14.65
C ASN A 387 -6.69 14.20 15.23
N THR A 388 -7.31 15.15 14.52
CA THR A 388 -8.68 15.58 14.81
C THR A 388 -9.67 14.59 14.23
N THR A 389 -10.58 14.09 15.05
CA THR A 389 -11.66 13.17 14.62
C THR A 389 -12.52 13.78 13.52
N ILE A 390 -12.82 12.99 12.50
CA ILE A 390 -13.65 13.40 11.37
C ILE A 390 -14.99 12.63 11.36
N PRO A 391 -16.09 13.26 10.88
CA PRO A 391 -16.16 14.55 10.20
C PRO A 391 -15.98 15.75 11.15
N THR A 392 -15.30 16.79 10.70
CA THR A 392 -15.07 18.04 11.44
C THR A 392 -15.22 19.26 10.54
N LYS A 393 -15.51 20.41 11.15
CA LYS A 393 -15.58 21.69 10.45
C LYS A 393 -15.03 22.79 11.34
N ARG A 394 -14.17 23.63 10.78
CA ARG A 394 -13.64 24.83 11.43
C ARG A 394 -13.74 26.01 10.47
N SER A 395 -13.95 27.19 11.05
CA SER A 395 -14.02 28.46 10.31
C SER A 395 -13.19 29.49 11.06
N GLU A 396 -12.32 30.18 10.34
CA GLU A 396 -11.48 31.26 10.84
C GLU A 396 -11.62 32.47 9.92
N VAL A 397 -11.44 33.66 10.46
CA VAL A 397 -11.50 34.90 9.68
C VAL A 397 -10.07 35.39 9.45
N PHE A 398 -9.72 35.59 8.20
CA PHE A 398 -8.43 36.12 7.77
C PHE A 398 -8.65 37.42 7.01
N THR A 399 -7.66 38.29 7.04
CA THR A 399 -7.62 39.50 6.20
C THR A 399 -6.53 39.32 5.13
N THR A 400 -6.66 40.05 4.03
CA THR A 400 -5.60 40.13 3.01
C THR A 400 -4.31 40.70 3.61
N ALA A 401 -3.16 40.20 3.19
CA ALA A 401 -1.84 40.67 3.64
C ALA A 401 -1.42 41.96 2.91
N GLU A 402 -1.94 42.19 1.70
CA GLU A 402 -1.65 43.31 0.82
C GLU A 402 -2.92 43.77 0.10
N ASP A 403 -2.90 45.01 -0.42
CA ASP A 403 -4.00 45.54 -1.22
C ASP A 403 -4.10 44.76 -2.54
N ASN A 404 -5.32 44.41 -2.95
CA ASN A 404 -5.63 43.65 -4.16
C ASN A 404 -5.16 42.18 -4.18
N GLN A 405 -4.94 41.57 -3.03
CA GLN A 405 -4.68 40.15 -2.90
C GLN A 405 -5.92 39.32 -3.16
#